data_7ecb375523370ff0b7b0b9a9922f86e0
#
_entry.id   7ecb375523370ff0b7b0b9a9922f86e0
#
_cell.length_a   1.000
_cell.length_b   1.000
_cell.length_c   1.000
_cell.angle_alpha   90.00
_cell.angle_beta   90.00
_cell.angle_gamma   90.00
#
_symmetry.space_group_name_H-M   'P 1'
#
loop_
_entity.id
_entity.type
_entity.pdbx_description
1 polymer ?
#
loop_
_entity_poly.entity_id
_entity_poly.type
_entity_poly.pdbx_seq_one_letter_code
_entity_poly.pdbx_strand_id
1 'polypeptide(L)'
;MTRLNELLHDEKSIFVFDVDGVLAKMEFGDNNHYYSEIPNIDSDEQFTEKLKEGKNFYPDDLVNDTLKKFIEGIDNSRVYVLSRCWSDEEQKQKDDFLLRNYNIKKENIMYVRDYHDKLDALNLVKKLNPDTDDEHIIMVDDNIDEVLNYVMENSDYTTMHISSFM
;
A
#
# COMPACT_ATOMS: atom_id res chain seq x y z
N MET A 1 -9.29 -23.89 -9.46
CA MET A 1 -8.78 -22.73 -8.69
C MET A 1 -8.02 -21.83 -9.63
N THR A 2 -8.19 -20.52 -9.60
CA THR A 2 -7.42 -19.62 -10.46
C THR A 2 -5.99 -19.49 -9.92
N ARG A 3 -5.01 -19.24 -10.80
CA ARG A 3 -3.60 -19.02 -10.41
C ARG A 3 -3.46 -17.96 -9.32
N LEU A 4 -4.23 -16.89 -9.42
CA LEU A 4 -4.23 -15.81 -8.42
C LEU A 4 -4.65 -16.32 -7.04
N ASN A 5 -5.69 -17.14 -6.99
CA ASN A 5 -6.17 -17.71 -5.73
C ASN A 5 -5.15 -18.68 -5.11
N GLU A 6 -4.41 -19.41 -5.95
CA GLU A 6 -3.30 -20.25 -5.47
C GLU A 6 -2.22 -19.40 -4.81
N LEU A 7 -1.81 -18.31 -5.45
CA LEU A 7 -0.80 -17.39 -4.91
C LEU A 7 -1.24 -16.73 -3.59
N LEU A 8 -2.52 -16.38 -3.46
CA LEU A 8 -3.06 -15.81 -2.22
C LEU A 8 -2.93 -16.74 -1.02
N HIS A 9 -3.01 -18.04 -1.23
CA HIS A 9 -2.97 -19.04 -0.17
C HIS A 9 -1.62 -19.76 -0.05
N ASP A 10 -0.66 -19.45 -0.89
CA ASP A 10 0.67 -20.05 -0.82
C ASP A 10 1.47 -19.44 0.33
N GLU A 11 2.01 -20.29 1.21
CA GLU A 11 2.83 -19.87 2.35
C GLU A 11 4.14 -19.18 1.95
N LYS A 12 4.55 -19.29 0.69
CA LYS A 12 5.74 -18.62 0.15
C LYS A 12 5.45 -17.20 -0.34
N SER A 13 4.19 -16.86 -0.53
CA SER A 13 3.81 -15.54 -1.06
C SER A 13 4.12 -14.42 -0.08
N ILE A 14 4.69 -13.35 -0.62
CA ILE A 14 4.98 -12.11 0.07
C ILE A 14 4.04 -11.04 -0.49
N PHE A 15 3.40 -10.32 0.40
CA PHE A 15 2.43 -9.28 0.04
C PHE A 15 3.02 -7.91 0.31
N VAL A 16 2.90 -7.04 -0.69
CA VAL A 16 3.34 -5.64 -0.61
C VAL A 16 2.11 -4.77 -0.85
N PHE A 17 1.62 -4.14 0.20
CA PHE A 17 0.39 -3.34 0.16
C PHE A 17 0.68 -1.85 0.05
N ASP A 18 -0.04 -1.15 -0.82
CA ASP A 18 -0.13 0.31 -0.75
C ASP A 18 -0.99 0.74 0.46
N VAL A 19 -0.92 2.01 0.83
CA VAL A 19 -1.69 2.57 1.94
C VAL A 19 -2.98 3.21 1.42
N ASP A 20 -2.86 4.30 0.67
CA ASP A 20 -4.01 5.08 0.21
C ASP A 20 -4.87 4.29 -0.77
N GLY A 21 -6.14 4.08 -0.44
CA GLY A 21 -7.06 3.28 -1.24
C GLY A 21 -6.91 1.77 -1.08
N VAL A 22 -5.98 1.29 -0.23
CA VAL A 22 -5.73 -0.13 0.03
C VAL A 22 -5.86 -0.44 1.52
N LEU A 23 -4.84 -0.16 2.32
CA LEU A 23 -4.89 -0.35 3.78
C LEU A 23 -5.70 0.75 4.49
N ALA A 24 -5.66 1.97 3.95
CA ALA A 24 -6.54 3.06 4.35
C ALA A 24 -7.65 3.20 3.31
N LYS A 25 -8.90 2.98 3.72
CA LYS A 25 -10.06 3.23 2.87
C LYS A 25 -10.14 4.72 2.58
N MET A 26 -10.03 5.08 1.30
CA MET A 26 -10.23 6.45 0.86
C MET A 26 -11.57 6.52 0.15
N GLU A 27 -12.47 7.40 0.60
CA GLU A 27 -13.66 7.71 -0.16
C GLU A 27 -13.27 8.67 -1.28
N PHE A 28 -13.49 8.23 -2.50
CA PHE A 28 -13.31 9.10 -3.67
C PHE A 28 -14.49 10.08 -3.72
N GLY A 29 -14.23 11.35 -3.65
CA GLY A 29 -15.23 12.35 -3.96
C GLY A 29 -15.51 12.42 -5.46
N ASP A 30 -16.44 13.28 -5.83
CA ASP A 30 -16.96 13.42 -7.20
C ASP A 30 -15.89 13.65 -8.28
N ASN A 31 -14.67 13.99 -7.90
CA ASN A 31 -13.55 14.31 -8.81
C ASN A 31 -12.38 13.32 -8.74
N ASN A 32 -12.55 12.13 -8.14
CA ASN A 32 -11.48 11.15 -7.94
C ASN A 32 -10.24 11.68 -7.18
N HIS A 33 -10.40 12.70 -6.37
CA HIS A 33 -9.34 13.21 -5.50
C HIS A 33 -9.43 12.61 -4.11
N TYR A 34 -8.33 12.08 -3.60
CA TYR A 34 -8.22 11.56 -2.23
C TYR A 34 -8.56 12.59 -1.16
N TYR A 35 -8.59 13.86 -1.52
CA TYR A 35 -8.80 14.98 -0.60
C TYR A 35 -10.21 15.60 -0.68
N SER A 36 -11.10 14.99 -1.42
CA SER A 36 -12.40 15.59 -1.75
C SER A 36 -13.34 15.77 -0.56
N GLU A 37 -13.13 15.01 0.50
CA GLU A 37 -13.88 15.17 1.75
C GLU A 37 -13.37 16.32 2.61
N ILE A 38 -12.19 16.87 2.28
CA ILE A 38 -11.58 17.96 3.01
C ILE A 38 -11.82 19.24 2.22
N PRO A 39 -12.68 20.13 2.70
CA PRO A 39 -12.96 21.37 1.99
C PRO A 39 -11.69 22.12 1.63
N ASN A 40 -11.57 22.51 0.37
CA ASN A 40 -10.47 23.34 -0.16
C ASN A 40 -9.10 22.64 -0.22
N ILE A 41 -9.03 21.32 -0.31
CA ILE A 41 -7.79 20.61 -0.63
C ILE A 41 -7.90 20.06 -2.05
N ASP A 42 -7.08 20.56 -2.95
CA ASP A 42 -7.02 20.19 -4.35
C ASP A 42 -5.59 19.96 -4.87
N SER A 43 -4.58 20.02 -3.99
CA SER A 43 -3.18 19.83 -4.36
C SER A 43 -2.37 19.15 -3.24
N ASP A 44 -1.24 18.55 -3.63
CA ASP A 44 -0.28 17.96 -2.69
C ASP A 44 0.31 19.02 -1.74
N GLU A 45 0.46 20.26 -2.20
CA GLU A 45 0.94 21.37 -1.37
C GLU A 45 -0.04 21.69 -0.25
N GLN A 46 -1.32 21.79 -0.57
CA GLN A 46 -2.38 22.03 0.44
C GLN A 46 -2.49 20.88 1.42
N PHE A 47 -2.37 19.64 0.95
CA PHE A 47 -2.33 18.46 1.80
C PHE A 47 -1.17 18.53 2.80
N THR A 48 0.03 18.86 2.31
CA THR A 48 1.22 19.01 3.16
C THR A 48 1.05 20.11 4.20
N GLU A 49 0.48 21.26 3.81
CA GLU A 49 0.20 22.36 4.74
C GLU A 49 -0.77 21.93 5.86
N LYS A 50 -1.85 21.22 5.51
CA LYS A 50 -2.82 20.71 6.49
C LYS A 50 -2.22 19.69 7.43
N LEU A 51 -1.32 18.84 6.94
CA LEU A 51 -0.55 17.92 7.79
C LEU A 51 0.30 18.69 8.82
N LYS A 52 0.99 19.75 8.40
CA LYS A 52 1.80 20.60 9.29
C LYS A 52 0.95 21.33 10.32
N GLU A 53 -0.29 21.68 9.99
CA GLU A 53 -1.27 22.26 10.91
C GLU A 53 -1.82 21.25 11.92
N GLY A 54 -1.45 19.97 11.82
CA GLY A 54 -1.88 18.88 12.71
C GLY A 54 -3.16 18.17 12.31
N LYS A 55 -3.66 18.36 11.09
CA LYS A 55 -4.81 17.63 10.57
C LYS A 55 -4.47 16.12 10.47
N ASN A 56 -5.27 15.27 11.09
CA ASN A 56 -5.13 13.83 10.97
C ASN A 56 -5.90 13.30 9.74
N PHE A 57 -5.16 12.82 8.73
CA PHE A 57 -5.70 12.23 7.52
C PHE A 57 -5.86 10.71 7.60
N TYR A 58 -5.35 10.07 8.66
CA TYR A 58 -5.36 8.61 8.83
C TYR A 58 -5.99 8.21 10.16
N PRO A 59 -7.28 8.55 10.38
CA PRO A 59 -8.00 8.09 11.56
C PRO A 59 -8.29 6.58 11.46
N ASP A 60 -8.52 5.94 12.60
CA ASP A 60 -8.68 4.49 12.70
C ASP A 60 -9.91 3.93 11.97
N ASP A 61 -10.92 4.74 11.70
CA ASP A 61 -12.10 4.34 10.91
C ASP A 61 -11.79 4.10 9.42
N LEU A 62 -10.61 4.49 8.93
CA LEU A 62 -10.15 4.16 7.58
C LEU A 62 -9.59 2.73 7.43
N VAL A 63 -9.50 1.97 8.50
CA VAL A 63 -9.00 0.58 8.45
C VAL A 63 -9.82 -0.27 7.49
N ASN A 64 -9.13 -0.98 6.60
CA ASN A 64 -9.74 -1.99 5.75
C ASN A 64 -9.86 -3.31 6.52
N ASP A 65 -11.04 -3.59 7.05
CA ASP A 65 -11.27 -4.76 7.90
C ASP A 65 -11.01 -6.09 7.19
N THR A 66 -11.27 -6.16 5.89
CA THR A 66 -10.99 -7.36 5.08
C THR A 66 -9.50 -7.63 5.02
N LEU A 67 -8.69 -6.61 4.72
CA LEU A 67 -7.23 -6.75 4.70
C LEU A 67 -6.65 -6.95 6.10
N LYS A 68 -7.23 -6.32 7.11
CA LYS A 68 -6.80 -6.54 8.50
C LYS A 68 -6.91 -8.02 8.89
N LYS A 69 -8.05 -8.65 8.60
CA LYS A 69 -8.25 -10.09 8.85
C LYS A 69 -7.30 -10.94 8.03
N PHE A 70 -7.08 -10.60 6.77
CA PHE A 70 -6.15 -11.32 5.90
C PHE A 70 -4.72 -11.27 6.47
N ILE A 71 -4.26 -10.09 6.86
CA ILE A 71 -2.90 -9.86 7.41
C ILE A 71 -2.73 -10.58 8.76
N GLU A 72 -3.76 -10.58 9.61
CA GLU A 72 -3.75 -11.32 10.87
C GLU A 72 -3.61 -12.84 10.70
N GLY A 73 -4.03 -13.36 9.56
CA GLY A 73 -3.97 -14.78 9.21
C GLY A 73 -2.63 -15.27 8.64
N ILE A 74 -1.67 -14.37 8.41
CA ILE A 74 -0.37 -14.71 7.83
C ILE A 74 0.78 -14.25 8.73
N ASP A 75 1.97 -14.83 8.55
CA ASP A 75 3.18 -14.39 9.25
C ASP A 75 3.55 -12.97 8.78
N ASN A 76 3.77 -12.06 9.73
CA ASN A 76 4.06 -10.67 9.40
C ASN A 76 5.43 -10.44 8.74
N SER A 77 6.31 -11.44 8.74
CA SER A 77 7.54 -11.40 7.92
C SER A 77 7.27 -11.43 6.42
N ARG A 78 6.05 -11.82 6.03
CA ARG A 78 5.59 -11.88 4.63
C ARG A 78 4.78 -10.66 4.22
N VAL A 79 4.65 -9.67 5.09
CA VAL A 79 3.87 -8.46 4.86
C VAL A 79 4.78 -7.25 4.80
N TYR A 80 4.72 -6.56 3.67
CA TYR A 80 5.39 -5.29 3.43
C TYR A 80 4.37 -4.21 3.08
N VAL A 81 4.72 -2.97 3.35
CA VAL A 81 3.94 -1.81 2.93
C VAL A 81 4.82 -0.93 2.05
N LEU A 82 4.25 -0.43 0.99
CA LEU A 82 4.95 0.41 0.01
C LEU A 82 4.02 1.52 -0.45
N SER A 83 4.27 2.71 0.01
CA SER A 83 3.41 3.87 -0.24
C SER A 83 4.21 5.05 -0.77
N ARG A 84 3.58 5.83 -1.64
CA ARG A 84 4.09 7.15 -1.99
C ARG A 84 3.89 8.09 -0.82
N CYS A 85 4.89 8.92 -0.54
CA CYS A 85 4.87 9.86 0.58
C CYS A 85 5.67 11.12 0.23
N TRP A 86 5.10 12.31 0.53
CA TRP A 86 5.69 13.60 0.19
C TRP A 86 6.44 14.27 1.33
N SER A 87 6.09 13.96 2.57
CA SER A 87 6.61 14.69 3.74
C SER A 87 6.81 13.77 4.93
N ASP A 88 7.61 14.23 5.89
CA ASP A 88 7.85 13.52 7.14
C ASP A 88 6.56 13.45 7.99
N GLU A 89 5.73 14.49 7.95
CA GLU A 89 4.45 14.52 8.64
C GLU A 89 3.46 13.47 8.09
N GLU A 90 3.39 13.33 6.78
CA GLU A 90 2.59 12.28 6.13
C GLU A 90 3.11 10.89 6.51
N GLN A 91 4.43 10.68 6.44
CA GLN A 91 5.06 9.42 6.82
C GLN A 91 4.72 9.06 8.27
N LYS A 92 4.85 10.01 9.18
CA LYS A 92 4.53 9.79 10.59
C LYS A 92 3.07 9.38 10.79
N GLN A 93 2.13 10.04 10.14
CA GLN A 93 0.72 9.69 10.24
C GLN A 93 0.42 8.31 9.67
N LYS A 94 1.02 7.95 8.53
CA LYS A 94 0.91 6.61 7.95
C LYS A 94 1.51 5.54 8.87
N ASP A 95 2.70 5.77 9.39
CA ASP A 95 3.34 4.85 10.34
C ASP A 95 2.47 4.62 11.58
N ASP A 96 1.99 5.68 12.20
CA ASP A 96 1.15 5.62 13.39
C ASP A 96 -0.16 4.85 13.10
N PHE A 97 -0.78 5.09 11.96
CA PHE A 97 -1.99 4.40 11.52
C PHE A 97 -1.75 2.90 11.31
N LEU A 98 -0.69 2.56 10.57
CA LEU A 98 -0.36 1.18 10.24
C LEU A 98 0.00 0.35 11.49
N LEU A 99 0.85 0.90 12.35
CA LEU A 99 1.32 0.19 13.55
C LEU A 99 0.23 0.03 14.61
N ARG A 100 -0.75 0.95 14.66
CA ARG A 100 -1.91 0.80 15.55
C ARG A 100 -2.90 -0.24 15.08
N ASN A 101 -3.08 -0.38 13.77
CA ASN A 101 -4.23 -1.09 13.20
C ASN A 101 -3.90 -2.43 12.57
N TYR A 102 -2.65 -2.68 12.19
CA TYR A 102 -2.23 -3.88 11.46
C TYR A 102 -1.06 -4.57 12.12
N ASN A 103 -0.99 -5.89 11.97
CA ASN A 103 0.16 -6.68 12.39
C ASN A 103 1.28 -6.59 11.33
N ILE A 104 1.95 -5.44 11.28
CA ILE A 104 3.02 -5.13 10.33
C ILE A 104 4.28 -4.74 11.09
N LYS A 105 5.44 -5.25 10.67
CA LYS A 105 6.72 -4.84 11.21
C LYS A 105 7.12 -3.47 10.68
N LYS A 106 7.58 -2.58 11.54
CA LYS A 106 8.01 -1.23 11.14
C LYS A 106 9.10 -1.25 10.07
N GLU A 107 10.06 -2.17 10.17
CA GLU A 107 11.13 -2.34 9.20
C GLU A 107 10.64 -2.76 7.80
N ASN A 108 9.41 -3.23 7.69
CA ASN A 108 8.79 -3.65 6.42
C ASN A 108 7.93 -2.53 5.78
N ILE A 109 7.91 -1.35 6.35
CA ILE A 109 7.20 -0.19 5.81
C ILE A 109 8.18 0.66 4.99
N MET A 110 7.89 0.83 3.71
CA MET A 110 8.72 1.56 2.76
C MET A 110 7.94 2.71 2.13
N TYR A 111 8.64 3.81 1.88
CA TYR A 111 8.07 4.99 1.24
C TYR A 111 8.90 5.41 0.04
N VAL A 112 8.22 5.88 -1.01
CA VAL A 112 8.81 6.41 -2.23
C VAL A 112 8.21 7.77 -2.57
N ARG A 113 8.89 8.55 -3.39
CA ARG A 113 8.38 9.86 -3.85
C ARG A 113 7.65 9.77 -5.18
N ASP A 114 8.07 8.88 -6.06
CA ASP A 114 7.49 8.66 -7.38
C ASP A 114 6.89 7.26 -7.48
N TYR A 115 5.78 7.12 -8.22
CA TYR A 115 5.13 5.83 -8.42
C TYR A 115 6.04 4.79 -9.08
N HIS A 116 6.90 5.21 -10.01
CA HIS A 116 7.82 4.29 -10.70
C HIS A 116 8.93 3.76 -9.77
N ASP A 117 9.28 4.49 -8.70
CA ASP A 117 10.22 4.03 -7.68
C ASP A 117 9.67 2.84 -6.88
N LYS A 118 8.37 2.56 -6.96
CA LYS A 118 7.78 1.36 -6.36
C LYS A 118 8.39 0.07 -6.92
N LEU A 119 8.77 0.05 -8.20
CA LEU A 119 9.45 -1.11 -8.76
C LEU A 119 10.83 -1.34 -8.12
N ASP A 120 11.59 -0.30 -7.87
CA ASP A 120 12.88 -0.40 -7.17
C ASP A 120 12.70 -0.92 -5.73
N ALA A 121 11.63 -0.50 -5.06
CA ALA A 121 11.30 -1.00 -3.72
C ALA A 121 10.90 -2.49 -3.75
N LEU A 122 10.16 -2.93 -4.77
CA LEU A 122 9.86 -4.36 -4.96
C LEU A 122 11.12 -5.17 -5.22
N ASN A 123 12.07 -4.64 -5.98
CA ASN A 123 13.37 -5.26 -6.19
C ASN A 123 14.16 -5.39 -4.87
N LEU A 124 14.02 -4.43 -3.96
CA LEU A 124 14.59 -4.53 -2.62
C LEU A 124 13.92 -5.64 -1.80
N VAL A 125 12.60 -5.77 -1.87
CA VAL A 125 11.87 -6.89 -1.23
C VAL A 125 12.38 -8.23 -1.74
N LYS A 126 12.56 -8.36 -3.06
CA LYS A 126 13.16 -9.57 -3.67
C LYS A 126 14.57 -9.84 -3.13
N LYS A 127 15.39 -8.82 -3.00
CA LYS A 127 16.75 -8.92 -2.49
C LYS A 127 16.80 -9.41 -1.04
N LEU A 128 15.83 -8.97 -0.23
CA LEU A 128 15.67 -9.40 1.16
C LEU A 128 15.11 -10.81 1.27
N ASN A 129 14.49 -11.33 0.21
CA ASN A 129 13.85 -12.64 0.15
C ASN A 129 14.32 -13.41 -1.09
N PRO A 130 15.63 -13.74 -1.18
CA PRO A 130 16.22 -14.25 -2.42
C PRO A 130 15.70 -15.62 -2.84
N ASP A 131 15.16 -16.41 -1.92
CA ASP A 131 14.61 -17.74 -2.19
C ASP A 131 13.13 -17.71 -2.62
N THR A 132 12.50 -16.53 -2.63
CA THR A 132 11.14 -16.34 -3.08
C THR A 132 11.12 -16.08 -4.59
N ASP A 133 10.34 -16.85 -5.34
CA ASP A 133 10.16 -16.62 -6.77
C ASP A 133 9.48 -15.27 -7.02
N ASP A 134 9.80 -14.63 -8.14
CA ASP A 134 9.26 -13.31 -8.48
C ASP A 134 7.72 -13.29 -8.48
N GLU A 135 7.09 -14.33 -9.02
CA GLU A 135 5.62 -14.43 -9.04
C GLU A 135 4.96 -14.50 -7.66
N HIS A 136 5.72 -14.87 -6.62
CA HIS A 136 5.26 -14.92 -5.23
C HIS A 136 5.46 -13.60 -4.49
N ILE A 137 6.00 -12.58 -5.15
CA ILE A 137 6.00 -11.20 -4.65
C ILE A 137 4.82 -10.48 -5.28
N ILE A 138 3.83 -10.15 -4.47
CA ILE A 138 2.52 -9.67 -4.91
C ILE A 138 2.34 -8.21 -4.49
N MET A 139 2.31 -7.30 -5.46
CA MET A 139 1.98 -5.89 -5.22
C MET A 139 0.47 -5.70 -5.27
N VAL A 140 -0.10 -5.19 -4.19
CA VAL A 140 -1.52 -4.84 -4.07
C VAL A 140 -1.65 -3.33 -4.04
N ASP A 141 -2.32 -2.78 -5.03
CA ASP A 141 -2.45 -1.33 -5.21
C ASP A 141 -3.83 -1.00 -5.82
N ASP A 142 -4.28 0.23 -5.71
CA ASP A 142 -5.48 0.74 -6.37
C ASP A 142 -5.16 1.49 -7.66
N ASN A 143 -3.90 1.89 -7.87
CA ASN A 143 -3.45 2.63 -9.05
C ASN A 143 -3.05 1.67 -10.18
N ILE A 144 -3.99 1.42 -11.09
CA ILE A 144 -3.79 0.50 -12.22
C ILE A 144 -2.76 1.06 -13.19
N ASP A 145 -2.91 2.32 -13.61
CA ASP A 145 -2.16 2.87 -14.74
C ASP A 145 -0.68 3.14 -14.40
N GLU A 146 -0.42 3.80 -13.28
CA GLU A 146 0.94 4.24 -12.94
C GLU A 146 1.73 3.26 -12.07
N VAL A 147 1.05 2.28 -11.44
CA VAL A 147 1.70 1.28 -10.58
C VAL A 147 1.55 -0.12 -11.15
N LEU A 148 0.35 -0.68 -11.16
CA LEU A 148 0.18 -2.10 -11.50
C LEU A 148 0.61 -2.41 -12.93
N ASN A 149 0.22 -1.60 -13.90
CA ASN A 149 0.64 -1.78 -15.29
C ASN A 149 2.15 -1.60 -15.46
N TYR A 150 2.72 -0.61 -14.81
CA TYR A 150 4.16 -0.36 -14.88
C TYR A 150 4.97 -1.54 -14.29
N VAL A 151 4.57 -2.05 -13.14
CA VAL A 151 5.21 -3.22 -12.51
C VAL A 151 5.06 -4.46 -13.40
N MET A 152 3.86 -4.70 -13.92
CA MET A 152 3.58 -5.86 -14.79
C MET A 152 4.39 -5.83 -16.09
N GLU A 153 4.57 -4.66 -16.69
CA GLU A 153 5.32 -4.49 -17.96
C GLU A 153 6.84 -4.59 -17.77
N ASN A 154 7.35 -4.29 -16.57
CA ASN A 154 8.78 -4.16 -16.30
C ASN A 154 9.32 -5.22 -15.32
N SER A 155 8.52 -6.20 -14.93
CA SER A 155 8.93 -7.26 -14.00
C SER A 155 8.09 -8.51 -14.16
N ASP A 156 8.50 -9.59 -13.46
CA ASP A 156 7.74 -10.83 -13.33
C ASP A 156 6.99 -10.92 -11.98
N TYR A 157 6.96 -9.83 -11.21
CA TYR A 157 6.17 -9.75 -9.98
C TYR A 157 4.67 -9.83 -10.28
N THR A 158 3.92 -10.40 -9.37
CA THR A 158 2.46 -10.44 -9.48
C THR A 158 1.86 -9.11 -9.05
N THR A 159 0.91 -8.62 -9.82
CA THR A 159 0.15 -7.40 -9.49
C THR A 159 -1.31 -7.75 -9.25
N MET A 160 -1.91 -7.12 -8.27
CA MET A 160 -3.28 -7.36 -7.88
C MET A 160 -3.96 -6.04 -7.51
N HIS A 161 -5.08 -5.74 -8.15
CA HIS A 161 -5.90 -4.62 -7.76
C HIS A 161 -6.62 -4.93 -6.44
N ILE A 162 -6.78 -3.94 -5.57
CA ILE A 162 -7.43 -4.09 -4.26
C ILE A 162 -8.82 -4.74 -4.34
N SER A 163 -9.55 -4.52 -5.42
CA SER A 163 -10.87 -5.14 -5.63
C SER A 163 -10.85 -6.67 -5.61
N SER A 164 -9.68 -7.29 -5.76
CA SER A 164 -9.53 -8.76 -5.66
C SER A 164 -9.70 -9.29 -4.23
N PHE A 165 -9.69 -8.41 -3.23
CA PHE A 165 -9.93 -8.74 -1.82
C PHE A 165 -11.35 -8.38 -1.33
N MET A 166 -12.17 -7.84 -2.19
CA MET A 166 -13.53 -7.36 -1.83
C MET A 166 -14.58 -8.40 -2.15
#